data_735cfdb2030f55f64b73b1174a47c82c
#
_entry.id   735cfdb2030f55f64b73b1174a47c82c
#
_cell.length_a   1.000
_cell.length_b   1.000
_cell.length_c   1.000
_cell.angle_alpha   90.00
_cell.angle_beta   90.00
_cell.angle_gamma   90.00
#
_symmetry.space_group_name_H-M   'P 1'
#
loop_
_entity.id
_entity.type
_entity.pdbx_description
1 polymer ?
#
loop_
_entity_poly.entity_id
_entity_poly.type
_entity_poly.pdbx_seq_one_letter_code
_entity_poly.pdbx_strand_id
1 'polypeptide(L)'
;MKKKVLPVIVAILLILVIGGCALGKVLLDKYSYSKEEADWNEFYQVSENDRSAIILQNEMVEEQALIKDGVCYFDLATVHKYLNEVFYADMTENLLLYATPTEVIRTTFGETAYTTTEGTQEAGYVISFADGDNVYVAADYVKLFTNYSYECYDRHVQVNTEWGTRQVAQLKKDTAVRLRGGVKSPILTQAVKGDTLEILEQMETWSKVKTADAVIGYVENKRLGEITEETETPVTDYQAPEYTSLTADSKICLGWHSIGGVAGNDTLYSMVSG
;
A
#
# COMPACT_ATOMS: atom_id res chain seq x y z
N MET A 1 -59.73 -51.87 11.12
CA MET A 1 -59.23 -50.58 10.50
C MET A 1 -57.97 -50.00 11.12
N LYS A 2 -57.64 -50.27 12.39
CA LYS A 2 -56.44 -49.69 13.07
C LYS A 2 -55.04 -50.17 12.54
N LYS A 3 -54.91 -51.33 11.88
CA LYS A 3 -53.65 -51.92 11.40
C LYS A 3 -53.11 -51.27 10.12
N LYS A 4 -53.90 -50.50 9.36
CA LYS A 4 -53.43 -49.84 8.14
C LYS A 4 -52.99 -48.36 8.32
N VAL A 5 -53.36 -47.75 9.46
CA VAL A 5 -53.09 -46.34 9.74
C VAL A 5 -51.62 -46.13 10.22
N LEU A 6 -51.09 -47.10 10.97
CA LEU A 6 -49.71 -47.02 11.50
C LEU A 6 -48.66 -46.90 10.42
N PRO A 7 -48.65 -47.73 9.34
CA PRO A 7 -47.65 -47.60 8.27
C PRO A 7 -47.79 -46.27 7.51
N VAL A 8 -48.96 -45.71 7.37
CA VAL A 8 -49.18 -44.41 6.73
C VAL A 8 -48.60 -43.27 7.57
N ILE A 9 -48.80 -43.31 8.90
CA ILE A 9 -48.24 -42.34 9.83
C ILE A 9 -46.69 -42.41 9.80
N VAL A 10 -46.14 -43.61 9.82
CA VAL A 10 -44.68 -43.83 9.73
C VAL A 10 -44.13 -43.29 8.39
N ALA A 11 -44.81 -43.53 7.28
CA ALA A 11 -44.41 -43.01 5.98
C ALA A 11 -44.42 -41.47 5.94
N ILE A 12 -45.46 -40.83 6.50
CA ILE A 12 -45.52 -39.36 6.60
C ILE A 12 -44.39 -38.80 7.47
N LEU A 13 -44.12 -39.42 8.62
CA LEU A 13 -42.99 -39.03 9.49
C LEU A 13 -41.63 -39.16 8.79
N LEU A 14 -41.43 -40.24 8.05
CA LEU A 14 -40.22 -40.42 7.25
C LEU A 14 -40.04 -39.34 6.19
N ILE A 15 -41.13 -38.99 5.47
CA ILE A 15 -41.10 -37.91 4.48
C ILE A 15 -40.78 -36.57 5.14
N LEU A 16 -41.34 -36.28 6.31
CA LEU A 16 -41.06 -35.05 7.05
C LEU A 16 -39.60 -35.00 7.55
N VAL A 17 -39.08 -36.11 8.01
CA VAL A 17 -37.67 -36.22 8.43
C VAL A 17 -36.70 -36.01 7.24
N ILE A 18 -36.97 -36.68 6.12
CA ILE A 18 -36.14 -36.54 4.90
C ILE A 18 -36.23 -35.12 4.35
N GLY A 19 -37.44 -34.55 4.30
CA GLY A 19 -37.67 -33.18 3.87
C GLY A 19 -37.01 -32.17 4.83
N GLY A 20 -37.08 -32.38 6.13
CA GLY A 20 -36.41 -31.57 7.15
C GLY A 20 -34.90 -31.66 7.06
N CYS A 21 -34.35 -32.85 6.84
CA CYS A 21 -32.89 -33.02 6.63
C CYS A 21 -32.42 -32.35 5.32
N ALA A 22 -33.18 -32.46 4.23
CA ALA A 22 -32.83 -31.81 2.96
C ALA A 22 -32.85 -30.27 3.07
N LEU A 23 -33.92 -29.73 3.68
CA LEU A 23 -34.01 -28.29 3.96
C LEU A 23 -32.91 -27.81 4.93
N GLY A 24 -32.65 -28.60 5.97
CA GLY A 24 -31.56 -28.33 6.93
C GLY A 24 -30.21 -28.29 6.26
N LYS A 25 -29.94 -29.22 5.34
CA LYS A 25 -28.68 -29.22 4.56
C LYS A 25 -28.56 -27.98 3.67
N VAL A 26 -29.62 -27.62 2.94
CA VAL A 26 -29.63 -26.41 2.09
C VAL A 26 -29.40 -25.14 2.91
N LEU A 27 -30.04 -25.05 4.11
CA LEU A 27 -29.85 -23.93 5.01
C LEU A 27 -28.41 -23.89 5.58
N LEU A 28 -27.88 -25.03 6.02
CA LEU A 28 -26.53 -25.14 6.49
C LEU A 28 -25.51 -24.78 5.38
N ASP A 29 -25.71 -25.29 4.18
CA ASP A 29 -24.86 -24.96 3.04
C ASP A 29 -24.92 -23.47 2.68
N LYS A 30 -26.09 -22.85 2.83
CA LYS A 30 -26.26 -21.41 2.54
C LYS A 30 -25.62 -20.51 3.58
N TYR A 31 -25.70 -20.87 4.86
CA TYR A 31 -25.27 -20.00 5.97
C TYR A 31 -23.98 -20.45 6.66
N SER A 32 -23.41 -21.61 6.31
CA SER A 32 -22.10 -22.02 6.84
C SER A 32 -20.99 -21.15 6.27
N TYR A 33 -19.98 -20.88 7.08
CA TYR A 33 -18.81 -20.13 6.66
C TYR A 33 -17.94 -20.96 5.71
N SER A 34 -17.50 -20.35 4.60
CA SER A 34 -16.48 -20.95 3.75
C SER A 34 -15.17 -21.07 4.51
N LYS A 35 -14.47 -22.18 4.25
CA LYS A 35 -13.09 -22.44 4.70
C LYS A 35 -12.09 -22.31 3.55
N GLU A 36 -12.56 -21.93 2.40
CA GLU A 36 -11.73 -21.70 1.22
C GLU A 36 -10.81 -20.52 1.47
N GLU A 37 -9.55 -20.70 1.21
CA GLU A 37 -8.53 -19.65 1.28
C GLU A 37 -8.44 -18.96 -0.08
N ALA A 38 -8.22 -17.65 -0.07
CA ALA A 38 -7.99 -16.88 -1.28
C ALA A 38 -6.59 -17.17 -1.82
N ASP A 39 -6.44 -17.19 -3.15
CA ASP A 39 -5.13 -17.19 -3.79
C ASP A 39 -4.54 -15.77 -3.69
N TRP A 40 -3.44 -15.65 -2.98
CA TRP A 40 -2.77 -14.37 -2.74
C TRP A 40 -2.15 -13.80 -4.02
N ASN A 41 -1.68 -14.65 -4.94
CA ASN A 41 -1.14 -14.19 -6.21
C ASN A 41 -2.24 -13.59 -7.09
N GLU A 42 -3.41 -14.23 -7.10
CA GLU A 42 -4.59 -13.70 -7.80
C GLU A 42 -5.10 -12.42 -7.12
N PHE A 43 -5.15 -12.40 -5.79
CA PHE A 43 -5.62 -11.24 -5.02
C PHE A 43 -4.75 -10.00 -5.23
N TYR A 44 -3.43 -10.15 -5.12
CA TYR A 44 -2.48 -9.07 -5.30
C TYR A 44 -2.04 -8.87 -6.76
N GLN A 45 -2.52 -9.70 -7.68
CA GLN A 45 -2.17 -9.67 -9.11
C GLN A 45 -0.65 -9.78 -9.36
N VAL A 46 0.03 -10.56 -8.52
CA VAL A 46 1.48 -10.77 -8.57
C VAL A 46 1.77 -12.19 -8.99
N SER A 47 2.45 -12.38 -10.13
CA SER A 47 2.81 -13.70 -10.66
C SER A 47 4.27 -14.07 -10.42
N GLU A 48 5.15 -13.10 -10.27
CA GLU A 48 6.59 -13.29 -10.09
C GLU A 48 6.97 -13.27 -8.60
N ASN A 49 7.99 -14.02 -8.23
CA ASN A 49 8.37 -14.16 -6.82
C ASN A 49 9.12 -12.95 -6.27
N ASP A 50 9.72 -12.15 -7.13
CA ASP A 50 10.47 -10.94 -6.81
C ASP A 50 9.64 -9.67 -6.96
N ARG A 51 8.34 -9.81 -7.28
CA ARG A 51 7.39 -8.71 -7.37
C ARG A 51 6.44 -8.70 -6.18
N SER A 52 6.02 -7.52 -5.79
CA SER A 52 5.03 -7.29 -4.73
C SER A 52 4.06 -6.19 -5.15
N ALA A 53 2.78 -6.36 -4.84
CA ALA A 53 1.79 -5.32 -5.05
C ALA A 53 2.09 -4.11 -4.17
N ILE A 54 1.83 -2.92 -4.64
CA ILE A 54 1.93 -1.70 -3.84
C ILE A 54 0.54 -1.33 -3.33
N ILE A 55 0.42 -1.21 -2.02
CA ILE A 55 -0.75 -0.68 -1.34
C ILE A 55 -0.41 0.75 -0.90
N LEU A 56 -0.87 1.72 -1.67
CA LEU A 56 -0.69 3.13 -1.33
C LEU A 56 -1.84 3.57 -0.43
N GLN A 57 -1.53 3.92 0.81
CA GLN A 57 -2.51 4.16 1.86
C GLN A 57 -3.39 2.92 2.08
N ASN A 58 -4.57 2.89 1.51
CA ASN A 58 -5.53 1.79 1.64
C ASN A 58 -6.01 1.27 0.28
N GLU A 59 -5.31 1.62 -0.80
CA GLU A 59 -5.66 1.23 -2.16
C GLU A 59 -4.49 0.54 -2.87
N MET A 60 -4.79 -0.56 -3.54
CA MET A 60 -3.82 -1.24 -4.39
C MET A 60 -3.68 -0.47 -5.70
N VAL A 61 -2.44 -0.11 -6.05
CA VAL A 61 -2.13 0.53 -7.33
C VAL A 61 -1.73 -0.52 -8.38
N GLU A 62 -1.69 -0.12 -9.66
CA GLU A 62 -1.37 -1.04 -10.76
C GLU A 62 0.12 -1.40 -10.80
N GLU A 63 0.97 -0.49 -10.32
CA GLU A 63 2.40 -0.64 -10.29
C GLU A 63 2.83 -1.66 -9.22
N GLN A 64 3.96 -2.31 -9.43
CA GLN A 64 4.50 -3.30 -8.52
C GLN A 64 5.90 -2.91 -8.05
N ALA A 65 6.19 -3.19 -6.79
CA ALA A 65 7.54 -3.11 -6.25
C ALA A 65 8.37 -4.32 -6.70
N LEU A 66 9.68 -4.14 -6.83
CA LEU A 66 10.65 -5.20 -7.03
C LEU A 66 11.40 -5.46 -5.73
N ILE A 67 11.45 -6.71 -5.28
CA ILE A 67 12.24 -7.12 -4.12
C ILE A 67 13.49 -7.86 -4.62
N LYS A 68 14.64 -7.24 -4.46
CA LYS A 68 15.90 -7.79 -4.93
C LYS A 68 16.96 -7.75 -3.83
N ASP A 69 17.56 -8.89 -3.52
CA ASP A 69 18.60 -9.01 -2.47
C ASP A 69 18.14 -8.45 -1.11
N GLY A 70 16.84 -8.56 -0.81
CA GLY A 70 16.23 -8.05 0.42
C GLY A 70 15.96 -6.54 0.43
N VAL A 71 16.20 -5.84 -0.67
CA VAL A 71 15.92 -4.42 -0.83
C VAL A 71 14.66 -4.23 -1.67
N CYS A 72 13.78 -3.34 -1.23
CA CYS A 72 12.60 -2.92 -1.97
C CYS A 72 12.95 -1.81 -2.95
N TYR A 73 12.54 -1.97 -4.20
CA TYR A 73 12.74 -1.00 -5.27
C TYR A 73 11.40 -0.61 -5.88
N PHE A 74 11.26 0.66 -6.16
CA PHE A 74 10.20 1.18 -7.02
C PHE A 74 10.78 1.57 -8.37
N ASP A 75 10.03 1.35 -9.45
CA ASP A 75 10.43 1.95 -10.71
C ASP A 75 10.30 3.48 -10.64
N LEU A 76 11.10 4.18 -11.44
CA LEU A 76 11.16 5.64 -11.38
C LEU A 76 9.82 6.30 -11.75
N ALA A 77 9.01 5.67 -12.61
CA ALA A 77 7.68 6.17 -12.94
C ALA A 77 6.73 6.10 -11.73
N THR A 78 6.81 5.03 -10.95
CA THR A 78 6.08 4.89 -9.67
C THR A 78 6.53 5.95 -8.67
N VAL A 79 7.85 6.17 -8.54
CA VAL A 79 8.40 7.22 -7.67
C VAL A 79 7.86 8.59 -8.08
N HIS A 80 7.88 8.92 -9.37
CA HIS A 80 7.36 10.20 -9.88
C HIS A 80 5.85 10.36 -9.63
N LYS A 81 5.11 9.30 -9.84
CA LYS A 81 3.64 9.36 -9.76
C LYS A 81 3.12 9.51 -8.34
N TYR A 82 3.77 8.87 -7.36
CA TYR A 82 3.20 8.75 -6.02
C TYR A 82 4.06 9.33 -4.89
N LEU A 83 5.36 9.53 -5.12
CA LEU A 83 6.28 9.89 -4.07
C LEU A 83 7.00 11.21 -4.32
N ASN A 84 7.82 11.29 -5.39
CA ASN A 84 8.67 12.45 -5.63
C ASN A 84 9.07 12.57 -7.12
N GLU A 85 8.57 13.58 -7.78
CA GLU A 85 8.83 13.85 -9.21
C GLU A 85 10.20 14.47 -9.51
N VAL A 86 10.97 14.85 -8.47
CA VAL A 86 12.24 15.55 -8.63
C VAL A 86 13.39 14.63 -9.03
N PHE A 87 13.27 13.33 -8.80
CA PHE A 87 14.27 12.37 -9.25
C PHE A 87 14.36 12.35 -10.76
N TYR A 88 15.58 12.25 -11.29
CA TYR A 88 15.84 12.19 -12.73
C TYR A 88 16.88 11.11 -13.04
N ALA A 89 16.64 10.32 -14.07
CA ALA A 89 17.58 9.31 -14.56
C ALA A 89 18.18 9.73 -15.89
N ASP A 90 19.50 9.78 -15.95
CA ASP A 90 20.26 9.92 -17.20
C ASP A 90 20.71 8.52 -17.64
N MET A 91 20.00 7.96 -18.62
CA MET A 91 20.30 6.64 -19.18
C MET A 91 21.59 6.64 -20.01
N THR A 92 22.05 7.79 -20.49
CA THR A 92 23.27 7.90 -21.29
C THR A 92 24.51 7.82 -20.42
N GLU A 93 24.47 8.50 -19.29
CA GLU A 93 25.57 8.54 -18.31
C GLU A 93 25.39 7.50 -17.17
N ASN A 94 24.29 6.75 -17.15
CA ASN A 94 23.93 5.78 -16.11
C ASN A 94 23.87 6.43 -14.72
N LEU A 95 23.23 7.58 -14.62
CA LEU A 95 23.12 8.35 -13.37
C LEU A 95 21.66 8.45 -12.92
N LEU A 96 21.46 8.34 -11.61
CA LEU A 96 20.28 8.85 -10.93
C LEU A 96 20.65 10.16 -10.25
N LEU A 97 19.83 11.17 -10.47
CA LEU A 97 20.01 12.53 -9.97
C LEU A 97 18.82 12.93 -9.09
N TYR A 98 19.10 13.66 -8.03
CA TYR A 98 18.10 14.37 -7.24
C TYR A 98 18.55 15.83 -7.10
N ALA A 99 17.77 16.75 -7.66
CA ALA A 99 18.13 18.15 -7.70
C ALA A 99 17.34 18.94 -6.65
N THR A 100 18.08 19.62 -5.77
CA THR A 100 17.53 20.63 -4.87
C THR A 100 17.88 22.03 -5.37
N PRO A 101 17.31 23.11 -4.83
CA PRO A 101 17.72 24.46 -5.19
C PRO A 101 19.19 24.78 -4.91
N THR A 102 19.84 24.05 -4.02
CA THR A 102 21.21 24.31 -3.55
C THR A 102 22.23 23.30 -4.02
N GLU A 103 21.82 22.10 -4.41
CA GLU A 103 22.73 21.04 -4.83
C GLU A 103 22.11 20.03 -5.79
N VAL A 104 22.97 19.26 -6.47
CA VAL A 104 22.56 18.09 -7.24
C VAL A 104 23.24 16.87 -6.62
N ILE A 105 22.43 15.99 -6.04
CA ILE A 105 22.84 14.72 -5.49
C ILE A 105 22.84 13.69 -6.62
N ARG A 106 23.88 12.89 -6.73
CA ARG A 106 24.07 11.94 -7.82
C ARG A 106 24.56 10.59 -7.35
N THR A 107 24.07 9.53 -8.00
CA THR A 107 24.61 8.18 -7.88
C THR A 107 24.66 7.52 -9.25
N THR A 108 25.65 6.65 -9.46
CA THR A 108 25.76 5.85 -10.68
C THR A 108 24.91 4.57 -10.51
N PHE A 109 24.29 4.09 -11.57
CA PHE A 109 23.53 2.83 -11.53
C PHE A 109 24.43 1.67 -11.11
N GLY A 110 23.95 0.86 -10.19
CA GLY A 110 24.65 -0.29 -9.62
C GLY A 110 25.54 0.04 -8.42
N GLU A 111 25.73 1.31 -8.08
CA GLU A 111 26.56 1.73 -6.96
C GLU A 111 25.75 1.80 -5.64
N THR A 112 26.49 1.68 -4.53
CA THR A 112 25.95 1.78 -3.16
C THR A 112 26.17 3.15 -2.54
N ALA A 113 26.87 4.04 -3.25
CA ALA A 113 27.26 5.38 -2.81
C ALA A 113 26.56 6.47 -3.61
N TYR A 114 26.33 7.60 -2.99
CA TYR A 114 25.84 8.82 -3.63
C TYR A 114 26.70 10.02 -3.21
N THR A 115 26.81 11.01 -4.07
CA THR A 115 27.63 12.21 -3.86
C THR A 115 26.75 13.41 -3.63
N THR A 116 27.06 14.15 -2.55
CA THR A 116 26.47 15.44 -2.18
C THR A 116 27.53 16.53 -2.24
N THR A 117 27.19 17.78 -1.95
CA THR A 117 28.14 18.87 -1.76
C THR A 117 29.08 18.65 -0.57
N GLU A 118 28.65 17.87 0.42
CA GLU A 118 29.46 17.55 1.61
C GLU A 118 30.41 16.36 1.40
N GLY A 119 30.23 15.63 0.30
CA GLY A 119 31.09 14.48 -0.06
C GLY A 119 30.26 13.22 -0.41
N THR A 120 30.94 12.09 -0.43
CA THR A 120 30.34 10.80 -0.76
C THR A 120 29.77 10.14 0.50
N GLN A 121 28.55 9.64 0.39
CA GLN A 121 27.82 8.91 1.42
C GLN A 121 27.55 7.48 0.95
N GLU A 122 27.61 6.51 1.87
CA GLU A 122 27.34 5.10 1.60
C GLU A 122 25.95 4.71 2.10
N ALA A 123 25.14 4.10 1.23
CA ALA A 123 23.82 3.62 1.58
C ALA A 123 23.84 2.17 2.11
N GLY A 124 24.86 1.38 1.73
CA GLY A 124 24.98 -0.02 2.12
C GLY A 124 24.15 -1.00 1.28
N TYR A 125 23.46 -0.51 0.26
CA TYR A 125 22.68 -1.28 -0.73
C TYR A 125 22.81 -0.60 -2.09
N VAL A 126 22.51 -1.32 -3.17
CA VAL A 126 22.49 -0.73 -4.51
C VAL A 126 21.36 0.30 -4.57
N ILE A 127 21.71 1.56 -4.83
CA ILE A 127 20.77 2.68 -4.78
C ILE A 127 19.78 2.65 -5.94
N SER A 128 20.30 2.40 -7.15
CA SER A 128 19.51 2.36 -8.36
C SER A 128 20.15 1.49 -9.43
N PHE A 129 19.35 0.98 -10.34
CA PHE A 129 19.83 0.25 -11.52
C PHE A 129 18.80 0.34 -12.65
N ALA A 130 19.28 0.11 -13.89
CA ALA A 130 18.43 -0.01 -15.06
C ALA A 130 18.16 -1.47 -15.38
N ASP A 131 16.96 -1.78 -15.82
CA ASP A 131 16.54 -3.04 -16.39
C ASP A 131 15.67 -2.76 -17.62
N GLY A 132 16.28 -2.96 -18.81
CA GLY A 132 15.70 -2.47 -20.06
C GLY A 132 15.55 -0.96 -20.06
N ASP A 133 14.35 -0.49 -20.31
CA ASP A 133 14.01 0.94 -20.32
C ASP A 133 13.58 1.46 -18.95
N ASN A 134 13.46 0.58 -17.94
CA ASN A 134 13.03 0.95 -16.60
C ASN A 134 14.22 1.22 -15.69
N VAL A 135 14.10 2.24 -14.86
CA VAL A 135 15.05 2.53 -13.78
C VAL A 135 14.38 2.23 -12.45
N TYR A 136 15.04 1.42 -11.65
CA TYR A 136 14.59 1.05 -10.32
C TYR A 136 15.39 1.82 -9.26
N VAL A 137 14.71 2.35 -8.27
CA VAL A 137 15.29 3.13 -7.19
C VAL A 137 14.93 2.48 -5.86
N ALA A 138 15.91 2.29 -4.99
CA ALA A 138 15.69 1.73 -3.67
C ALA A 138 14.75 2.61 -2.83
N ALA A 139 13.73 1.98 -2.23
CA ALA A 139 12.75 2.68 -1.41
C ALA A 139 13.41 3.45 -0.27
N ASP A 140 14.40 2.87 0.41
CA ASP A 140 15.15 3.56 1.46
C ASP A 140 15.90 4.80 0.97
N TYR A 141 16.38 4.78 -0.27
CA TYR A 141 17.01 5.97 -0.85
C TYR A 141 16.02 7.09 -1.15
N VAL A 142 14.84 6.73 -1.71
CA VAL A 142 13.76 7.71 -1.92
C VAL A 142 13.30 8.31 -0.60
N LYS A 143 13.30 7.54 0.49
CA LYS A 143 12.91 7.98 1.84
C LYS A 143 13.82 9.07 2.41
N LEU A 144 15.07 9.17 1.96
CA LEU A 144 15.97 10.27 2.38
C LEU A 144 15.45 11.65 1.91
N PHE A 145 14.69 11.69 0.82
CA PHE A 145 14.25 12.92 0.16
C PHE A 145 12.73 13.10 0.11
N THR A 146 11.99 12.18 0.73
CA THR A 146 10.53 12.16 0.61
C THR A 146 9.92 11.70 1.92
N ASN A 147 8.91 12.44 2.38
CA ASN A 147 8.18 12.08 3.58
C ASN A 147 7.19 10.96 3.29
N TYR A 148 7.61 9.72 3.51
CA TYR A 148 6.74 8.55 3.43
C TYR A 148 7.31 7.42 4.30
N SER A 149 6.48 6.44 4.61
CA SER A 149 6.91 5.18 5.21
C SER A 149 6.51 4.02 4.31
N TYR A 150 7.24 2.92 4.39
CA TYR A 150 6.86 1.70 3.73
C TYR A 150 7.20 0.49 4.59
N GLU A 151 6.47 -0.59 4.38
CA GLU A 151 6.68 -1.87 5.04
C GLU A 151 6.44 -3.00 4.04
N CYS A 152 7.40 -3.94 3.95
CA CYS A 152 7.34 -5.06 3.02
C CYS A 152 6.75 -6.28 3.71
N TYR A 153 5.78 -6.89 3.06
CA TYR A 153 5.18 -8.17 3.42
C TYR A 153 5.43 -9.20 2.32
N ASP A 154 4.95 -10.42 2.49
CA ASP A 154 5.24 -11.52 1.55
C ASP A 154 4.87 -11.21 0.09
N ARG A 155 3.69 -10.62 -0.16
CA ARG A 155 3.17 -10.35 -1.50
C ARG A 155 2.81 -8.91 -1.77
N HIS A 156 2.97 -8.03 -0.80
CA HIS A 156 2.66 -6.62 -0.94
C HIS A 156 3.59 -5.74 -0.12
N VAL A 157 3.64 -4.48 -0.52
CA VAL A 157 4.35 -3.41 0.18
C VAL A 157 3.32 -2.36 0.54
N GLN A 158 3.14 -2.12 1.84
CA GLN A 158 2.34 -1.00 2.32
C GLN A 158 3.16 0.29 2.21
N VAL A 159 2.61 1.30 1.58
CA VAL A 159 3.22 2.63 1.46
C VAL A 159 2.26 3.66 2.04
N ASN A 160 2.74 4.50 2.96
CA ASN A 160 1.97 5.59 3.54
C ASN A 160 2.67 6.92 3.26
N THR A 161 1.96 7.84 2.65
CA THR A 161 2.40 9.22 2.34
C THR A 161 1.66 10.25 3.17
N GLU A 162 0.55 9.86 3.80
CA GLU A 162 -0.30 10.70 4.63
C GLU A 162 -0.56 10.01 5.96
N TRP A 163 -0.63 10.79 7.01
CA TRP A 163 -0.94 10.35 8.37
C TRP A 163 -2.07 11.21 8.92
N GLY A 164 -2.85 10.62 9.79
CA GLY A 164 -3.99 11.32 10.36
C GLY A 164 -4.71 10.48 11.40
N THR A 165 -5.94 10.86 11.68
CA THR A 165 -6.81 10.09 12.57
C THR A 165 -7.41 8.93 11.80
N ARG A 166 -7.27 7.72 12.34
CA ARG A 166 -7.85 6.48 11.83
C ARG A 166 -8.84 5.91 12.83
N GLN A 167 -9.85 5.24 12.33
CA GLN A 167 -10.79 4.48 13.16
C GLN A 167 -10.25 3.07 13.36
N VAL A 168 -10.25 2.61 14.61
CA VAL A 168 -9.77 1.27 14.95
C VAL A 168 -10.76 0.56 15.85
N ALA A 169 -10.77 -0.77 15.80
CA ALA A 169 -11.53 -1.59 16.71
C ALA A 169 -10.78 -2.88 17.07
N GLN A 170 -10.87 -3.29 18.33
CA GLN A 170 -10.33 -4.58 18.76
C GLN A 170 -11.30 -5.72 18.45
N LEU A 171 -10.77 -6.87 18.07
CA LEU A 171 -11.55 -8.08 17.85
C LEU A 171 -12.02 -8.69 19.18
N LYS A 172 -13.32 -8.97 19.27
CA LYS A 172 -13.94 -9.70 20.41
C LYS A 172 -13.68 -11.20 20.39
N LYS A 173 -13.44 -11.76 19.19
CA LYS A 173 -13.25 -13.21 18.95
C LYS A 173 -12.42 -13.41 17.70
N ASP A 174 -11.71 -14.53 17.65
CA ASP A 174 -11.01 -14.99 16.44
C ASP A 174 -11.98 -15.00 15.25
N THR A 175 -11.50 -14.51 14.13
CA THR A 175 -12.29 -14.42 12.90
C THR A 175 -11.40 -14.45 11.66
N ALA A 176 -11.97 -14.93 10.56
CA ALA A 176 -11.38 -14.81 9.26
C ALA A 176 -11.63 -13.41 8.69
N VAL A 177 -10.57 -12.79 8.18
CA VAL A 177 -10.64 -11.62 7.29
C VAL A 177 -10.87 -12.15 5.88
N ARG A 178 -11.95 -11.71 5.24
CA ARG A 178 -12.41 -12.29 3.98
C ARG A 178 -12.23 -11.33 2.81
N LEU A 179 -12.13 -11.91 1.62
CA LEU A 179 -11.98 -11.17 0.37
C LEU A 179 -13.14 -10.20 0.10
N ARG A 180 -14.37 -10.58 0.51
CA ARG A 180 -15.59 -9.77 0.35
C ARG A 180 -16.48 -9.92 1.58
N GLY A 181 -17.39 -8.98 1.79
CA GLY A 181 -18.39 -9.05 2.85
C GLY A 181 -19.41 -10.17 2.61
N GLY A 182 -19.13 -11.36 3.15
CA GLY A 182 -20.02 -12.52 3.02
C GLY A 182 -19.43 -13.80 3.59
N VAL A 183 -20.30 -14.64 4.20
CA VAL A 183 -19.88 -15.90 4.84
C VAL A 183 -19.31 -16.93 3.87
N LYS A 184 -19.61 -16.81 2.57
CA LYS A 184 -19.11 -17.69 1.51
C LYS A 184 -17.84 -17.15 0.82
N SER A 185 -17.45 -15.94 1.11
CA SER A 185 -16.24 -15.36 0.54
C SER A 185 -14.98 -16.10 1.02
N PRO A 186 -13.96 -16.30 0.17
CA PRO A 186 -12.69 -16.86 0.56
C PRO A 186 -12.02 -16.07 1.69
N ILE A 187 -11.17 -16.74 2.43
CA ILE A 187 -10.39 -16.20 3.55
C ILE A 187 -9.09 -15.63 3.02
N LEU A 188 -8.79 -14.37 3.32
CA LEU A 188 -7.49 -13.75 3.04
C LEU A 188 -6.48 -14.08 4.16
N THR A 189 -6.90 -13.84 5.41
CA THR A 189 -6.06 -14.10 6.57
C THR A 189 -6.91 -14.38 7.81
N GLN A 190 -6.27 -14.82 8.89
CA GLN A 190 -6.92 -15.03 10.17
C GLN A 190 -6.48 -13.92 11.14
N ALA A 191 -7.43 -13.40 11.88
CA ALA A 191 -7.17 -12.44 12.95
C ALA A 191 -7.70 -13.01 14.27
N VAL A 192 -6.97 -12.79 15.35
CA VAL A 192 -7.27 -13.35 16.66
C VAL A 192 -7.95 -12.33 17.58
N LYS A 193 -8.58 -12.81 18.63
CA LYS A 193 -9.17 -11.98 19.66
C LYS A 193 -8.13 -11.03 20.26
N GLY A 194 -8.45 -9.75 20.30
CA GLY A 194 -7.59 -8.71 20.84
C GLY A 194 -6.76 -7.98 19.76
N ASP A 195 -6.67 -8.51 18.54
CA ASP A 195 -6.06 -7.77 17.44
C ASP A 195 -6.81 -6.47 17.20
N THR A 196 -6.06 -5.41 16.93
CA THR A 196 -6.59 -4.12 16.53
C THR A 196 -6.64 -4.07 15.01
N LEU A 197 -7.82 -3.78 14.47
CA LEU A 197 -8.04 -3.61 13.04
C LEU A 197 -8.36 -2.14 12.76
N GLU A 198 -7.80 -1.58 11.71
CA GLU A 198 -8.22 -0.29 11.17
C GLU A 198 -9.53 -0.46 10.41
N ILE A 199 -10.50 0.40 10.65
CA ILE A 199 -11.81 0.38 10.00
C ILE A 199 -11.77 1.35 8.83
N LEU A 200 -11.75 0.82 7.61
CA LEU A 200 -11.71 1.63 6.40
C LEU A 200 -13.11 2.05 5.95
N GLU A 201 -14.09 1.14 6.10
CA GLU A 201 -15.47 1.39 5.73
C GLU A 201 -16.40 0.55 6.60
N GLN A 202 -17.40 1.17 7.21
CA GLN A 202 -18.41 0.49 7.99
C GLN A 202 -19.71 0.33 7.18
N MET A 203 -20.10 -0.92 6.92
CA MET A 203 -21.37 -1.28 6.27
C MET A 203 -22.34 -1.89 7.29
N GLU A 204 -23.54 -2.25 6.85
CA GLU A 204 -24.62 -2.74 7.73
C GLU A 204 -24.22 -4.00 8.53
N THR A 205 -23.59 -4.98 7.92
CA THR A 205 -23.27 -6.29 8.54
C THR A 205 -21.79 -6.59 8.60
N TRP A 206 -21.03 -6.06 7.66
CA TRP A 206 -19.58 -6.23 7.48
C TRP A 206 -18.90 -4.90 7.51
N SER A 207 -17.63 -4.89 7.88
CA SER A 207 -16.76 -3.73 7.69
C SER A 207 -15.55 -4.11 6.86
N LYS A 208 -15.12 -3.18 5.99
CA LYS A 208 -13.83 -3.26 5.32
C LYS A 208 -12.77 -2.82 6.32
N VAL A 209 -11.77 -3.65 6.52
CA VAL A 209 -10.76 -3.46 7.56
C VAL A 209 -9.37 -3.67 6.99
N LYS A 210 -8.37 -3.09 7.65
CA LYS A 210 -6.95 -3.38 7.43
C LYS A 210 -6.37 -3.98 8.70
N THR A 211 -5.65 -5.09 8.55
CA THR A 211 -4.96 -5.79 9.64
C THR A 211 -3.60 -5.16 9.93
N ALA A 212 -2.91 -5.60 10.99
CA ALA A 212 -1.58 -5.12 11.33
C ALA A 212 -0.52 -5.44 10.26
N ASP A 213 -0.71 -6.53 9.53
CA ASP A 213 0.11 -6.93 8.36
C ASP A 213 -0.43 -6.37 7.04
N ALA A 214 -1.15 -5.26 7.12
CA ALA A 214 -1.66 -4.47 6.01
C ALA A 214 -2.56 -5.23 5.00
N VAL A 215 -3.14 -6.37 5.41
CA VAL A 215 -4.12 -7.09 4.60
C VAL A 215 -5.47 -6.39 4.68
N ILE A 216 -6.00 -5.97 3.53
CA ILE A 216 -7.28 -5.30 3.43
C ILE A 216 -8.36 -6.33 3.05
N GLY A 217 -9.37 -6.45 3.90
CA GLY A 217 -10.47 -7.40 3.69
C GLY A 217 -11.70 -7.05 4.51
N TYR A 218 -12.55 -8.03 4.74
CA TYR A 218 -13.86 -7.82 5.38
C TYR A 218 -14.04 -8.69 6.62
N VAL A 219 -14.56 -8.08 7.68
CA VAL A 219 -14.90 -8.74 8.96
C VAL A 219 -16.35 -8.41 9.33
N GLU A 220 -17.07 -9.37 9.93
CA GLU A 220 -18.43 -9.12 10.43
C GLU A 220 -18.41 -8.12 11.59
N ASN A 221 -19.31 -7.13 11.58
CA ASN A 221 -19.43 -6.11 12.62
C ASN A 221 -19.62 -6.69 14.02
N LYS A 222 -20.30 -7.83 14.15
CA LYS A 222 -20.48 -8.50 15.45
C LYS A 222 -19.16 -8.99 16.08
N ARG A 223 -18.07 -9.09 15.31
CA ARG A 223 -16.74 -9.50 15.76
C ARG A 223 -15.92 -8.32 16.28
N LEU A 224 -16.25 -7.11 15.83
CA LEU A 224 -15.58 -5.87 16.21
C LEU A 224 -16.01 -5.37 17.59
N GLY A 225 -15.10 -4.79 18.31
CA GLY A 225 -15.33 -4.07 19.55
C GLY A 225 -15.94 -2.71 19.33
N GLU A 226 -15.71 -1.81 20.29
CA GLU A 226 -16.00 -0.41 20.16
C GLU A 226 -15.02 0.21 19.15
N ILE A 227 -15.54 1.06 18.26
CA ILE A 227 -14.71 1.80 17.32
C ILE A 227 -14.22 3.04 18.04
N THR A 228 -12.90 3.22 18.07
CA THR A 228 -12.21 4.36 18.66
C THR A 228 -11.36 5.06 17.60
N GLU A 229 -10.98 6.29 17.87
CA GLU A 229 -10.08 7.04 17.01
C GLU A 229 -8.66 7.00 17.59
N GLU A 230 -7.70 6.72 16.71
CA GLU A 230 -6.27 6.81 17.01
C GLU A 230 -5.62 7.79 16.04
N THR A 231 -4.70 8.61 16.54
CA THR A 231 -3.90 9.50 15.70
C THR A 231 -2.60 8.81 15.36
N GLU A 232 -2.36 8.61 14.08
CA GLU A 232 -1.11 8.09 13.56
C GLU A 232 -0.12 9.23 13.39
N THR A 233 1.08 9.08 13.93
CA THR A 233 2.19 10.02 13.72
C THR A 233 3.18 9.39 12.74
N PRO A 234 3.72 10.16 11.79
CA PRO A 234 4.69 9.63 10.85
C PRO A 234 5.93 9.11 11.58
N VAL A 235 6.33 7.89 11.26
CA VAL A 235 7.64 7.35 11.64
C VAL A 235 8.57 7.58 10.45
N THR A 236 9.13 8.79 10.36
CA THR A 236 10.03 9.16 9.28
C THR A 236 11.16 10.01 9.81
N ASP A 237 12.38 9.73 9.36
CA ASP A 237 13.56 10.56 9.63
C ASP A 237 13.68 11.73 8.64
N TYR A 238 12.74 11.83 7.69
CA TYR A 238 12.74 12.89 6.69
C TYR A 238 12.51 14.24 7.36
N GLN A 239 13.47 15.12 7.17
CA GLN A 239 13.36 16.53 7.50
C GLN A 239 13.21 17.29 6.18
N ALA A 240 12.05 17.90 5.97
CA ALA A 240 11.86 18.78 4.83
C ALA A 240 12.96 19.86 4.84
N PRO A 241 13.64 20.10 3.72
CA PRO A 241 14.59 21.19 3.66
C PRO A 241 13.87 22.49 4.05
N GLU A 242 14.40 23.20 5.04
CA GLU A 242 13.91 24.54 5.36
C GLU A 242 14.27 25.46 4.19
N TYR A 243 13.32 25.62 3.28
CA TYR A 243 13.38 26.74 2.36
C TYR A 243 13.09 28.00 3.19
N THR A 244 14.09 28.81 3.41
CA THR A 244 13.87 30.15 3.95
C THR A 244 12.84 30.81 3.07
N SER A 245 11.61 30.94 3.57
CA SER A 245 10.57 31.70 2.87
C SER A 245 11.19 33.07 2.57
N LEU A 246 11.08 33.52 1.31
CA LEU A 246 11.44 34.86 0.94
C LEU A 246 10.72 35.80 1.89
N THR A 247 11.45 36.39 2.82
CA THR A 247 10.89 37.43 3.71
C THR A 247 10.55 38.64 2.85
N ALA A 248 9.64 39.49 3.35
CA ALA A 248 9.25 40.71 2.64
C ALA A 248 10.45 41.64 2.32
N ASP A 249 11.57 41.42 2.99
CA ASP A 249 12.83 42.15 2.78
C ASP A 249 13.74 41.51 1.71
N SER A 250 13.41 40.36 1.21
CA SER A 250 14.18 39.71 0.13
C SER A 250 13.93 40.42 -1.19
N LYS A 251 15.00 40.97 -1.79
CA LYS A 251 14.91 41.57 -3.12
C LYS A 251 14.82 40.49 -4.17
N ILE A 252 13.66 40.34 -4.76
CA ILE A 252 13.47 39.48 -5.94
C ILE A 252 13.87 40.32 -7.16
N CYS A 253 15.01 39.97 -7.76
CA CYS A 253 15.36 40.53 -9.07
C CYS A 253 14.79 39.62 -10.15
N LEU A 254 13.72 40.01 -10.77
CA LEU A 254 13.21 39.40 -11.99
C LEU A 254 13.98 39.99 -13.16
N GLY A 255 14.85 39.20 -13.76
CA GLY A 255 15.59 39.59 -14.96
C GLY A 255 15.23 38.70 -16.13
N TRP A 256 15.08 39.30 -17.30
CA TRP A 256 14.98 38.57 -18.56
C TRP A 256 16.38 38.34 -19.09
N HIS A 257 16.76 37.07 -19.19
CA HIS A 257 18.01 36.69 -19.85
C HIS A 257 17.71 35.89 -21.09
N SER A 258 18.27 36.34 -22.20
CA SER A 258 18.33 35.49 -23.38
C SER A 258 19.52 34.52 -23.21
N ILE A 259 19.22 33.25 -23.10
CA ILE A 259 20.24 32.22 -23.04
C ILE A 259 20.58 31.76 -24.44
N GLY A 260 21.84 31.87 -24.80
CA GLY A 260 22.37 31.21 -25.98
C GLY A 260 22.06 31.86 -27.31
N GLY A 261 21.88 33.16 -27.38
CA GLY A 261 21.84 33.91 -28.65
C GLY A 261 20.75 33.50 -29.62
N VAL A 262 19.73 32.79 -29.17
CA VAL A 262 18.55 32.48 -29.96
C VAL A 262 17.61 33.66 -29.78
N ALA A 263 17.53 34.52 -30.78
CA ALA A 263 16.66 35.65 -30.77
C ALA A 263 15.20 35.19 -30.56
N GLY A 264 14.61 35.61 -29.46
CA GLY A 264 13.19 35.43 -29.18
C GLY A 264 12.81 34.43 -28.08
N ASN A 265 13.76 33.77 -27.45
CA ASN A 265 13.46 32.92 -26.27
C ASN A 265 14.02 33.59 -25.01
N ASP A 266 13.25 34.50 -24.46
CA ASP A 266 13.54 35.06 -23.16
C ASP A 266 13.05 34.09 -22.08
N THR A 267 13.96 33.63 -21.26
CA THR A 267 13.63 32.79 -20.11
C THR A 267 13.59 33.65 -18.85
N LEU A 268 12.53 33.58 -18.10
CA LEU A 268 12.40 34.29 -16.84
C LEU A 268 13.24 33.59 -15.77
N TYR A 269 14.24 34.24 -15.25
CA TYR A 269 14.99 33.81 -14.07
C TYR A 269 14.56 34.64 -12.87
N SER A 270 14.17 33.97 -11.80
CA SER A 270 14.10 34.60 -10.49
C SER A 270 15.47 34.44 -9.84
N MET A 271 16.22 35.52 -9.73
CA MET A 271 17.40 35.56 -8.86
C MET A 271 16.95 36.07 -7.50
N VAL A 272 17.14 35.27 -6.48
CA VAL A 272 17.05 35.73 -5.10
C VAL A 272 18.43 36.18 -4.70
N SER A 273 18.65 37.48 -4.58
CA SER A 273 19.83 38.05 -3.93
C SER A 273 19.47 38.27 -2.47
N GLY A 274 19.96 37.45 -1.59
CA GLY A 274 19.96 37.72 -0.15
C GLY A 274 21.00 38.75 0.22
#